data_0d668246e8c7816f67e0a3bf46b835c6
#
_entry.id   0d668246e8c7816f67e0a3bf46b835c6
#
_cell.length_a   1.000
_cell.length_b   1.000
_cell.length_c   1.000
_cell.angle_alpha   90.00
_cell.angle_beta   90.00
_cell.angle_gamma   90.00
#
_symmetry.space_group_name_H-M   'P 1'
#
loop_
_entity.id
_entity.type
_entity.pdbx_description
1 polymer ?
#
loop_
_entity_poly.entity_id
_entity_poly.type
_entity_poly.pdbx_seq_one_letter_code
_entity_poly.pdbx_strand_id
1 'polypeptide(L)'
;SPLKEDSLNPLLAKNIPYGCFMLGFDFHLTQNGPKLIEINTNAGGSLLVTQLERAWGNDVVADQAETTLLQMFLAEWVAWQSVRPLHTIVIVDEVPEQQYLYPEFVRWQQLFEAHGVQTLICAPEQLRCDEAGQLWHGEQAIDLLYNRLTDFTLSSQACTAIHAAWLRQQ
;
A
#
# COMPACT_ATOMS: atom_id res chain seq x y z
N SER A 1 30.13 -8.96 16.07
CA SER A 1 30.42 -9.40 14.72
C SER A 1 29.57 -8.54 13.79
N PRO A 2 30.12 -7.75 12.87
CA PRO A 2 29.32 -6.99 11.92
C PRO A 2 28.55 -7.99 11.04
N LEU A 3 27.25 -7.73 10.84
CA LEU A 3 26.43 -8.47 9.91
C LEU A 3 27.11 -8.37 8.53
N LYS A 4 27.36 -9.52 7.92
CA LYS A 4 27.96 -9.56 6.59
C LYS A 4 26.99 -8.88 5.61
N GLU A 5 27.46 -7.87 4.90
CA GLU A 5 26.70 -7.16 3.85
C GLU A 5 26.17 -8.08 2.74
N ASP A 6 26.71 -9.29 2.59
CA ASP A 6 26.35 -10.26 1.56
C ASP A 6 24.99 -10.93 1.74
N SER A 7 24.24 -10.62 2.80
CA SER A 7 22.92 -11.21 3.10
C SER A 7 21.75 -10.22 3.00
N LEU A 8 21.99 -8.98 2.56
CA LEU A 8 20.89 -8.03 2.35
C LEU A 8 20.08 -8.48 1.12
N ASN A 9 18.77 -8.68 1.36
CA ASN A 9 17.82 -8.94 0.30
C ASN A 9 17.99 -7.88 -0.81
N PRO A 10 18.10 -8.27 -2.10
CA PRO A 10 18.22 -7.34 -3.22
C PRO A 10 17.16 -6.23 -3.23
N LEU A 11 15.98 -6.49 -2.64
CA LEU A 11 14.93 -5.49 -2.46
C LEU A 11 15.34 -4.34 -1.54
N LEU A 12 16.19 -4.61 -0.53
CA LEU A 12 16.67 -3.59 0.40
C LEU A 12 17.87 -2.79 -0.15
N ALA A 13 18.54 -3.34 -1.15
CA ALA A 13 19.68 -2.69 -1.81
C ALA A 13 19.27 -1.65 -2.86
N LYS A 14 18.01 -1.62 -3.27
CA LYS A 14 17.51 -0.60 -4.20
C LYS A 14 17.36 0.74 -3.46
N ASN A 15 17.98 1.76 -4.01
CA ASN A 15 17.79 3.14 -3.59
C ASN A 15 16.40 3.58 -4.08
N ILE A 16 15.36 3.31 -3.27
CA ILE A 16 14.00 3.79 -3.56
C ILE A 16 13.98 5.24 -3.09
N PRO A 17 13.86 6.21 -4.01
CA PRO A 17 13.89 7.63 -3.67
C PRO A 17 12.65 8.07 -2.87
N TYR A 18 11.64 7.20 -2.77
CA TYR A 18 10.37 7.47 -2.11
C TYR A 18 10.12 6.38 -1.07
N GLY A 19 9.85 6.79 0.15
CA GLY A 19 9.70 5.88 1.30
C GLY A 19 8.27 5.37 1.46
N CYS A 20 8.09 4.52 2.45
CA CYS A 20 6.78 4.14 2.94
C CYS A 20 6.01 5.38 3.38
N PHE A 21 4.79 5.54 2.91
CA PHE A 21 3.97 6.71 3.17
C PHE A 21 2.92 6.47 4.29
N MET A 22 2.62 5.22 4.65
CA MET A 22 1.70 4.91 5.75
C MET A 22 2.45 4.25 6.90
N LEU A 23 2.79 5.05 7.91
CA LEU A 23 3.43 4.58 9.14
C LEU A 23 2.43 4.62 10.29
N GLY A 24 2.33 3.52 11.03
CA GLY A 24 1.66 3.45 12.32
C GLY A 24 2.68 3.55 13.45
N PHE A 25 2.39 4.37 14.45
CA PHE A 25 3.24 4.51 15.62
C PHE A 25 2.46 4.09 16.85
N ASP A 26 2.88 3.02 17.50
CA ASP A 26 2.25 2.52 18.71
C ASP A 26 2.95 3.04 19.96
N PHE A 27 2.17 3.61 20.88
CA PHE A 27 2.69 4.20 22.11
C PHE A 27 2.06 3.57 23.35
N HIS A 28 2.90 3.34 24.35
CA HIS A 28 2.45 3.09 25.71
C HIS A 28 2.37 4.41 26.48
N LEU A 29 1.20 4.71 27.06
CA LEU A 29 1.02 5.89 27.90
C LEU A 29 1.53 5.60 29.32
N THR A 30 2.51 6.37 29.77
CA THR A 30 3.10 6.26 31.10
C THR A 30 2.91 7.56 31.87
N GLN A 31 3.17 7.53 33.20
CA GLN A 31 3.19 8.74 34.03
C GLN A 31 4.23 9.78 33.58
N ASN A 32 5.26 9.34 32.83
CA ASN A 32 6.31 10.21 32.28
C ASN A 32 6.10 10.52 30.79
N GLY A 33 4.86 10.45 30.29
CA GLY A 33 4.47 10.69 28.91
C GLY A 33 4.48 9.44 28.02
N PRO A 34 4.17 9.59 26.72
CA PRO A 34 4.10 8.47 25.78
C PRO A 34 5.49 7.89 25.53
N LYS A 35 5.55 6.56 25.43
CA LYS A 35 6.75 5.80 25.05
C LYS A 35 6.46 5.00 23.80
N LEU A 36 7.24 5.21 22.75
CA LEU A 36 7.13 4.47 21.50
C LEU A 36 7.40 2.98 21.76
N ILE A 37 6.51 2.12 21.29
CA ILE A 37 6.62 0.66 21.34
C ILE A 37 7.12 0.14 20.00
N GLU A 38 6.40 0.48 18.92
CA GLU A 38 6.74 -0.02 17.60
C GLU A 38 6.35 0.97 16.49
N ILE A 39 6.93 0.78 15.31
CA ILE A 39 6.61 1.50 14.09
C ILE A 39 6.18 0.48 13.05
N ASN A 40 4.94 0.56 12.61
CA ASN A 40 4.38 -0.27 11.55
C ASN A 40 4.56 0.42 10.20
N THR A 41 5.31 -0.18 9.30
CA THR A 41 5.58 0.38 7.96
C THR A 41 4.52 -0.02 6.92
N ASN A 42 3.54 -0.81 7.32
CA ASN A 42 2.38 -1.20 6.51
C ASN A 42 1.09 -0.98 7.33
N ALA A 43 0.92 0.24 7.82
CA ALA A 43 -0.23 0.60 8.65
C ALA A 43 -1.55 0.45 7.88
N GLY A 44 -2.59 0.07 8.59
CA GLY A 44 -3.96 -0.05 8.09
C GLY A 44 -4.97 0.53 9.07
N GLY A 45 -6.24 0.61 8.65
CA GLY A 45 -7.33 1.10 9.50
C GLY A 45 -7.63 2.59 9.33
N SER A 46 -6.86 3.33 8.55
CA SER A 46 -7.02 4.78 8.38
C SER A 46 -8.42 5.18 7.89
N LEU A 47 -8.95 4.51 6.86
CA LEU A 47 -10.30 4.79 6.36
C LEU A 47 -11.40 4.24 7.28
N LEU A 48 -11.12 3.26 8.12
CA LEU A 48 -12.08 2.83 9.15
C LEU A 48 -12.18 3.88 10.26
N VAL A 49 -11.07 4.55 10.60
CA VAL A 49 -11.10 5.68 11.55
C VAL A 49 -11.92 6.84 11.00
N THR A 50 -11.82 7.16 9.69
CA THR A 50 -12.68 8.20 9.11
C THR A 50 -14.17 7.87 9.21
N GLN A 51 -14.55 6.58 9.14
CA GLN A 51 -15.94 6.17 9.36
C GLN A 51 -16.38 6.35 10.82
N LEU A 52 -15.50 6.13 11.78
CA LEU A 52 -15.79 6.40 13.19
C LEU A 52 -15.97 7.90 13.42
N GLU A 53 -15.14 8.75 12.81
CA GLU A 53 -15.30 10.21 12.87
C GLU A 53 -16.68 10.64 12.33
N ARG A 54 -17.11 10.09 11.19
CA ARG A 54 -18.47 10.35 10.65
C ARG A 54 -19.57 9.88 11.60
N ALA A 55 -19.42 8.70 12.19
CA ALA A 55 -20.41 8.18 13.15
C ALA A 55 -20.54 9.05 14.41
N TRP A 56 -19.51 9.81 14.75
CA TRP A 56 -19.50 10.78 15.85
C TRP A 56 -19.92 12.21 15.42
N GLY A 57 -20.28 12.40 14.15
CA GLY A 57 -20.70 13.69 13.60
C GLY A 57 -19.53 14.62 13.21
N ASN A 58 -18.32 14.09 13.08
CA ASN A 58 -17.11 14.84 12.70
C ASN A 58 -16.85 14.76 11.19
N ASP A 59 -17.86 14.98 10.35
CA ASP A 59 -17.77 14.80 8.89
C ASP A 59 -16.64 15.62 8.25
N VAL A 60 -16.44 16.86 8.71
CA VAL A 60 -15.36 17.73 8.18
C VAL A 60 -13.96 17.11 8.42
N VAL A 61 -13.76 16.53 9.60
CA VAL A 61 -12.49 15.86 9.95
C VAL A 61 -12.29 14.63 9.08
N ALA A 62 -13.35 13.83 8.90
CA ALA A 62 -13.33 12.65 8.04
C ALA A 62 -13.02 13.02 6.58
N ASP A 63 -13.66 14.04 6.01
CA ASP A 63 -13.44 14.50 4.64
C ASP A 63 -12.01 15.01 4.43
N GLN A 64 -11.48 15.76 5.37
CA GLN A 64 -10.10 16.24 5.32
C GLN A 64 -9.10 15.09 5.36
N ALA A 65 -9.33 14.11 6.22
CA ALA A 65 -8.47 12.93 6.33
C ALA A 65 -8.50 12.09 5.05
N GLU A 66 -9.68 11.80 4.49
CA GLU A 66 -9.82 11.07 3.23
C GLU A 66 -9.15 11.80 2.06
N THR A 67 -9.30 13.14 1.99
CA THR A 67 -8.61 13.95 1.00
C THR A 67 -7.10 13.85 1.13
N THR A 68 -6.57 13.94 2.35
CA THR A 68 -5.13 13.84 2.62
C THR A 68 -4.59 12.46 2.23
N LEU A 69 -5.31 11.39 2.59
CA LEU A 69 -4.95 10.01 2.26
C LEU A 69 -4.92 9.77 0.75
N LEU A 70 -5.92 10.28 0.02
CA LEU A 70 -5.93 10.21 -1.45
C LEU A 70 -4.75 10.97 -2.06
N GLN A 71 -4.52 12.20 -1.61
CA GLN A 71 -3.42 13.03 -2.12
C GLN A 71 -2.06 12.39 -1.90
N MET A 72 -1.87 11.63 -0.84
CA MET A 72 -0.66 10.88 -0.56
C MET A 72 -0.37 9.85 -1.68
N PHE A 73 -1.36 9.04 -2.10
CA PHE A 73 -1.20 8.11 -3.21
C PHE A 73 -0.92 8.81 -4.55
N LEU A 74 -1.63 9.91 -4.82
CA LEU A 74 -1.41 10.68 -6.04
C LEU A 74 -0.02 11.33 -6.06
N ALA A 75 0.48 11.78 -4.92
CA ALA A 75 1.82 12.35 -4.79
C ALA A 75 2.91 11.31 -5.04
N GLU A 76 2.77 10.09 -4.52
CA GLU A 76 3.69 8.97 -4.81
C GLU A 76 3.73 8.66 -6.31
N TRP A 77 2.55 8.58 -6.95
CA TRP A 77 2.48 8.37 -8.39
C TRP A 77 3.17 9.49 -9.19
N VAL A 78 2.90 10.75 -8.86
CA VAL A 78 3.54 11.91 -9.52
C VAL A 78 5.05 11.91 -9.32
N ALA A 79 5.51 11.53 -8.13
CA ALA A 79 6.92 11.41 -7.84
C ALA A 79 7.63 10.32 -8.66
N TRP A 80 6.90 9.23 -8.97
CA TRP A 80 7.39 8.13 -9.79
C TRP A 80 7.22 8.38 -11.30
N GLN A 81 6.04 8.85 -11.74
CA GLN A 81 5.62 9.01 -13.14
C GLN A 81 5.06 10.42 -13.39
N SER A 82 5.93 11.43 -13.40
CA SER A 82 5.56 12.85 -13.41
C SER A 82 4.70 13.34 -14.58
N VAL A 83 4.53 12.54 -15.64
CA VAL A 83 3.86 12.99 -16.90
C VAL A 83 2.61 12.19 -17.26
N ARG A 84 2.30 11.13 -16.56
CA ARG A 84 1.17 10.23 -16.87
C ARG A 84 0.15 10.23 -15.72
N PRO A 85 -1.16 10.37 -16.01
CA PRO A 85 -2.18 10.21 -14.98
C PRO A 85 -2.20 8.78 -14.44
N LEU A 86 -2.57 8.63 -13.17
CA LEU A 86 -2.82 7.33 -12.54
C LEU A 86 -4.18 6.82 -13.00
N HIS A 87 -4.23 5.66 -13.63
CA HIS A 87 -5.47 5.08 -14.13
C HIS A 87 -5.93 3.87 -13.32
N THR A 88 -5.00 3.02 -12.89
CA THR A 88 -5.35 1.74 -12.25
C THR A 88 -4.50 1.47 -11.03
N ILE A 89 -5.17 1.26 -9.90
CA ILE A 89 -4.58 0.77 -8.65
C ILE A 89 -5.03 -0.67 -8.42
N VAL A 90 -4.14 -1.53 -7.94
CA VAL A 90 -4.50 -2.83 -7.37
C VAL A 90 -4.14 -2.86 -5.88
N ILE A 91 -5.09 -3.26 -5.04
CA ILE A 91 -4.88 -3.56 -3.61
C ILE A 91 -4.66 -5.07 -3.51
N VAL A 92 -3.52 -5.48 -2.99
CA VAL A 92 -3.12 -6.89 -2.97
C VAL A 92 -2.94 -7.38 -1.54
N ASP A 93 -3.63 -8.48 -1.22
CA ASP A 93 -3.44 -9.23 0.02
C ASP A 93 -3.72 -10.73 -0.22
N GLU A 94 -3.28 -11.59 0.70
CA GLU A 94 -3.60 -13.03 0.66
C GLU A 94 -5.09 -13.21 0.97
N VAL A 95 -5.83 -13.86 0.06
CA VAL A 95 -7.28 -14.10 0.21
C VAL A 95 -8.01 -12.85 0.75
N PRO A 96 -8.04 -11.74 -0.01
CA PRO A 96 -8.40 -10.41 0.50
C PRO A 96 -9.73 -10.38 1.27
N GLU A 97 -10.73 -11.13 0.80
CA GLU A 97 -12.08 -11.17 1.37
C GLU A 97 -12.12 -11.79 2.79
N GLN A 98 -11.08 -12.50 3.18
CA GLN A 98 -10.94 -13.11 4.51
C GLN A 98 -10.09 -12.25 5.47
N GLN A 99 -9.51 -11.18 4.98
CA GLN A 99 -8.69 -10.29 5.80
C GLN A 99 -9.56 -9.45 6.74
N TYR A 100 -9.08 -9.26 7.97
CA TYR A 100 -9.74 -8.40 8.94
C TYR A 100 -9.97 -6.97 8.42
N LEU A 101 -9.03 -6.47 7.63
CA LEU A 101 -9.08 -5.13 7.03
C LEU A 101 -9.77 -5.10 5.64
N TYR A 102 -10.40 -6.17 5.19
CA TYR A 102 -11.12 -6.15 3.91
C TYR A 102 -12.14 -5.01 3.76
N PRO A 103 -12.92 -4.63 4.81
CA PRO A 103 -13.79 -3.46 4.73
C PRO A 103 -13.03 -2.16 4.41
N GLU A 104 -11.79 -2.01 4.84
CA GLU A 104 -10.95 -0.88 4.48
C GLU A 104 -10.53 -0.93 3.00
N PHE A 105 -10.21 -2.13 2.47
CA PHE A 105 -9.87 -2.28 1.04
C PHE A 105 -11.02 -1.82 0.14
N VAL A 106 -12.26 -2.20 0.50
CA VAL A 106 -13.47 -1.74 -0.20
C VAL A 106 -13.64 -0.21 -0.10
N ARG A 107 -13.33 0.38 1.05
CA ARG A 107 -13.37 1.84 1.21
C ARG A 107 -12.31 2.55 0.37
N TRP A 108 -11.09 2.00 0.30
CA TRP A 108 -10.05 2.50 -0.58
C TRP A 108 -10.49 2.43 -2.04
N GLN A 109 -11.04 1.30 -2.48
CA GLN A 109 -11.59 1.15 -3.83
C GLN A 109 -12.61 2.25 -4.15
N GLN A 110 -13.61 2.43 -3.27
CA GLN A 110 -14.62 3.46 -3.44
C GLN A 110 -14.03 4.87 -3.51
N LEU A 111 -13.05 5.18 -2.67
CA LEU A 111 -12.40 6.48 -2.64
C LEU A 111 -11.64 6.76 -3.95
N PHE A 112 -10.86 5.82 -4.44
CA PHE A 112 -10.12 5.96 -5.70
C PHE A 112 -11.06 6.05 -6.90
N GLU A 113 -12.09 5.19 -6.98
CA GLU A 113 -13.06 5.19 -8.06
C GLU A 113 -13.88 6.50 -8.12
N ALA A 114 -14.24 7.08 -6.97
CA ALA A 114 -14.88 8.38 -6.91
C ALA A 114 -14.00 9.51 -7.49
N HIS A 115 -12.70 9.29 -7.61
CA HIS A 115 -11.74 10.23 -8.20
C HIS A 115 -11.20 9.78 -9.57
N GLY A 116 -11.90 8.84 -10.22
CA GLY A 116 -11.62 8.42 -11.58
C GLY A 116 -10.44 7.44 -11.72
N VAL A 117 -9.99 6.83 -10.63
CA VAL A 117 -8.94 5.80 -10.64
C VAL A 117 -9.60 4.43 -10.49
N GLN A 118 -9.50 3.60 -11.53
CA GLN A 118 -9.98 2.21 -11.48
C GLN A 118 -9.24 1.45 -10.40
N THR A 119 -9.96 0.71 -9.56
CA THR A 119 -9.33 0.01 -8.44
C THR A 119 -9.76 -1.45 -8.37
N LEU A 120 -8.79 -2.33 -8.26
CA LEU A 120 -8.97 -3.77 -8.14
C LEU A 120 -8.52 -4.22 -6.76
N ILE A 121 -9.16 -5.26 -6.24
CA ILE A 121 -8.73 -5.97 -5.01
C ILE A 121 -8.51 -7.41 -5.42
N CYS A 122 -7.32 -7.95 -5.21
CA CYS A 122 -7.01 -9.32 -5.64
C CYS A 122 -5.93 -10.00 -4.77
N ALA A 123 -5.87 -11.32 -4.89
CA ALA A 123 -4.77 -12.11 -4.37
C ALA A 123 -3.54 -12.00 -5.30
N PRO A 124 -2.31 -12.17 -4.79
CA PRO A 124 -1.08 -12.01 -5.58
C PRO A 124 -0.98 -12.98 -6.76
N GLU A 125 -1.56 -14.20 -6.66
CA GLU A 125 -1.58 -15.20 -7.72
C GLU A 125 -2.40 -14.79 -8.95
N GLN A 126 -3.29 -13.82 -8.81
CA GLN A 126 -4.12 -13.30 -9.90
C GLN A 126 -3.36 -12.30 -10.77
N LEU A 127 -2.16 -11.92 -10.36
CA LEU A 127 -1.30 -11.02 -11.10
C LEU A 127 -0.31 -11.77 -11.99
N ARG A 128 -0.01 -11.20 -13.14
CA ARG A 128 1.10 -11.62 -14.00
C ARG A 128 2.01 -10.44 -14.29
N CYS A 129 3.29 -10.71 -14.48
CA CYS A 129 4.29 -9.73 -14.93
C CYS A 129 4.71 -10.13 -16.34
N ASP A 130 4.71 -9.19 -17.29
CA ASP A 130 5.20 -9.43 -18.64
C ASP A 130 6.72 -9.24 -18.75
N GLU A 131 7.25 -9.43 -19.97
CA GLU A 131 8.69 -9.33 -20.22
C GLU A 131 9.22 -7.89 -20.00
N ALA A 132 8.37 -6.88 -20.19
CA ALA A 132 8.72 -5.48 -19.95
C ALA A 132 8.69 -5.12 -18.45
N GLY A 133 8.15 -6.00 -17.60
CA GLY A 133 8.01 -5.75 -16.16
C GLY A 133 6.67 -5.17 -15.76
N GLN A 134 5.76 -4.95 -16.71
CA GLN A 134 4.43 -4.44 -16.42
C GLN A 134 3.58 -5.51 -15.71
N LEU A 135 2.94 -5.11 -14.60
CA LEU A 135 1.95 -5.95 -13.91
C LEU A 135 0.59 -5.86 -14.59
N TRP A 136 -0.11 -6.99 -14.58
CA TRP A 136 -1.44 -7.16 -15.17
C TRP A 136 -2.33 -7.98 -14.25
N HIS A 137 -3.63 -7.60 -14.22
CA HIS A 137 -4.71 -8.45 -13.71
C HIS A 137 -5.64 -8.77 -14.89
N GLY A 138 -5.64 -10.03 -15.35
CA GLY A 138 -6.28 -10.36 -16.62
C GLY A 138 -5.68 -9.55 -17.77
N GLU A 139 -6.50 -8.74 -18.44
CA GLU A 139 -6.08 -7.84 -19.52
C GLU A 139 -5.86 -6.38 -19.05
N GLN A 140 -6.10 -6.11 -17.78
CA GLN A 140 -5.94 -4.77 -17.20
C GLN A 140 -4.50 -4.54 -16.76
N ALA A 141 -3.84 -3.52 -17.35
CA ALA A 141 -2.53 -3.07 -16.89
C ALA A 141 -2.66 -2.35 -15.53
N ILE A 142 -1.72 -2.60 -14.65
CA ILE A 142 -1.68 -2.01 -13.30
C ILE A 142 -0.63 -0.90 -13.27
N ASP A 143 -1.04 0.28 -12.87
CA ASP A 143 -0.16 1.43 -12.70
C ASP A 143 0.50 1.44 -11.33
N LEU A 144 -0.27 1.22 -10.27
CA LEU A 144 0.19 1.27 -8.89
C LEU A 144 -0.31 0.06 -8.10
N LEU A 145 0.58 -0.57 -7.34
CA LEU A 145 0.23 -1.66 -6.44
C LEU A 145 0.28 -1.16 -4.99
N TYR A 146 -0.87 -1.23 -4.31
CA TYR A 146 -0.98 -1.03 -2.87
C TYR A 146 -0.80 -2.39 -2.17
N ASN A 147 0.40 -2.61 -1.66
CA ASN A 147 0.78 -3.87 -1.03
C ASN A 147 0.29 -3.94 0.41
N ARG A 148 -0.55 -4.94 0.70
CA ARG A 148 -1.03 -5.26 2.06
C ARG A 148 -0.48 -6.60 2.58
N LEU A 149 0.33 -7.30 1.76
CA LEU A 149 0.95 -8.57 2.12
C LEU A 149 1.88 -8.42 3.31
N THR A 150 1.94 -9.46 4.13
CA THR A 150 2.92 -9.58 5.23
C THR A 150 4.22 -10.23 4.80
N ASP A 151 4.29 -10.82 3.60
CA ASP A 151 5.55 -11.25 2.96
C ASP A 151 6.30 -10.03 2.43
N PHE A 152 7.01 -9.33 3.31
CA PHE A 152 7.77 -8.12 2.95
C PHE A 152 8.95 -8.39 2.02
N THR A 153 9.34 -9.65 1.85
CA THR A 153 10.42 -10.05 0.95
C THR A 153 9.92 -10.52 -0.41
N LEU A 154 8.60 -10.64 -0.58
CA LEU A 154 7.95 -11.16 -1.78
C LEU A 154 8.53 -12.52 -2.22
N SER A 155 8.89 -13.35 -1.24
CA SER A 155 9.61 -14.62 -1.46
C SER A 155 8.68 -15.80 -1.74
N SER A 156 7.40 -15.66 -1.43
CA SER A 156 6.40 -16.71 -1.68
C SER A 156 6.19 -16.91 -3.18
N GLN A 157 5.81 -18.12 -3.57
CA GLN A 157 5.48 -18.44 -4.96
C GLN A 157 4.33 -17.57 -5.49
N ALA A 158 3.37 -17.24 -4.64
CA ALA A 158 2.26 -16.37 -4.96
C ALA A 158 2.72 -14.98 -5.42
N CYS A 159 3.80 -14.45 -4.83
CA CYS A 159 4.32 -13.11 -5.09
C CYS A 159 5.25 -13.02 -6.30
N THR A 160 5.45 -14.11 -7.07
CA THR A 160 6.44 -14.18 -8.18
C THR A 160 6.28 -13.04 -9.18
N ALA A 161 5.05 -12.68 -9.57
CA ALA A 161 4.79 -11.60 -10.52
C ALA A 161 5.17 -10.23 -9.94
N ILE A 162 4.80 -9.98 -8.69
CA ILE A 162 5.10 -8.72 -7.99
C ILE A 162 6.62 -8.58 -7.81
N HIS A 163 7.29 -9.64 -7.39
CA HIS A 163 8.75 -9.69 -7.24
C HIS A 163 9.47 -9.43 -8.57
N ALA A 164 8.99 -10.04 -9.66
CA ALA A 164 9.56 -9.82 -11.00
C ALA A 164 9.40 -8.37 -11.47
N ALA A 165 8.23 -7.77 -11.28
CA ALA A 165 8.00 -6.35 -11.61
C ALA A 165 8.89 -5.43 -10.76
N TRP A 166 8.97 -5.68 -9.45
CA TRP A 166 9.84 -4.92 -8.56
C TRP A 166 11.30 -4.93 -9.00
N LEU A 167 11.83 -6.10 -9.38
CA LEU A 167 13.22 -6.22 -9.83
C LEU A 167 13.49 -5.46 -11.14
N ARG A 168 12.46 -5.25 -11.98
CA ARG A 168 12.56 -4.49 -13.23
C ARG A 168 12.31 -3.00 -13.07
N GLN A 169 11.94 -2.55 -11.86
CA GLN A 169 11.66 -1.14 -11.52
C GLN A 169 10.44 -0.57 -12.26
N GLN A 170 9.43 -1.39 -12.42
CA GLN A 170 8.15 -0.98 -12.99
C GLN A 170 7.11 -0.72 -11.90
#